data_a61d52e63bf4211471f26e99d4d45d6b
#
_entry.id   a61d52e63bf4211471f26e99d4d45d6b
#
_cell.length_a   1.000
_cell.length_b   1.000
_cell.length_c   1.000
_cell.angle_alpha   90.00
_cell.angle_beta   90.00
_cell.angle_gamma   90.00
#
_symmetry.space_group_name_H-M   'P 1'
#
loop_
_entity.id
_entity.type
_entity.pdbx_description
1 polymer ?
#
loop_
_entity_poly.entity_id
_entity_poly.type
_entity_poly.pdbx_seq_one_letter_code
_entity_poly.pdbx_strand_id
1 'polypeptide(L)'
;MIPNLQLLPDERFYPVLHDRLTNARRRVYVSMFLFSPRWYDKTINLMADFTAASQRGLQCRMILSAAPIKIGKRRPNQEAAQRLLNAGWQVKVMGGNRTLHEKLILIDHATVIFGCHNLAWTSISKNFELSTCIEDEDLNRQAEALFWQRWKLAGDPGPNAWELVTPLDLPFVA
;
A
#
# COMPACT_ATOMS: atom_id res chain seq x y z
N MET A 1 -19.65 20.54 -1.95
CA MET A 1 -19.04 20.25 -3.26
C MET A 1 -19.10 18.74 -3.45
N ILE A 2 -19.53 18.24 -4.61
CA ILE A 2 -19.52 16.78 -4.86
C ILE A 2 -18.05 16.41 -5.03
N PRO A 3 -17.48 15.45 -4.26
CA PRO A 3 -16.09 15.07 -4.41
C PRO A 3 -15.85 14.54 -5.83
N ASN A 4 -14.67 14.86 -6.38
CA ASN A 4 -14.26 14.31 -7.67
C ASN A 4 -13.88 12.84 -7.43
N LEU A 5 -14.83 11.94 -7.71
CA LEU A 5 -14.71 10.50 -7.51
C LEU A 5 -14.53 9.81 -8.86
N GLN A 6 -13.48 9.01 -8.96
CA GLN A 6 -13.18 8.17 -10.11
C GLN A 6 -13.15 6.69 -9.68
N LEU A 7 -13.92 5.85 -10.37
CA LEU A 7 -13.80 4.39 -10.24
C LEU A 7 -12.59 3.89 -11.02
N LEU A 8 -11.85 3.00 -10.39
CA LEU A 8 -10.62 2.40 -10.91
C LEU A 8 -10.80 0.88 -11.02
N PRO A 9 -11.53 0.38 -12.02
CA PRO A 9 -11.61 -1.05 -12.26
C PRO A 9 -10.30 -1.56 -12.86
N ASP A 10 -9.83 -2.70 -12.39
CA ASP A 10 -8.78 -3.53 -12.97
C ASP A 10 -7.52 -2.73 -13.36
N GLU A 11 -7.13 -2.75 -14.61
CA GLU A 11 -5.92 -2.11 -15.13
C GLU A 11 -5.94 -0.57 -15.04
N ARG A 12 -7.10 0.06 -14.87
CA ARG A 12 -7.21 1.53 -14.69
C ARG A 12 -6.59 2.01 -13.40
N PHE A 13 -6.37 1.14 -12.45
CA PHE A 13 -5.76 1.49 -11.16
C PHE A 13 -4.34 2.04 -11.33
N TYR A 14 -3.50 1.32 -12.09
CA TYR A 14 -2.07 1.70 -12.18
C TYR A 14 -1.81 3.05 -12.83
N PRO A 15 -2.37 3.39 -14.01
CA PRO A 15 -2.13 4.69 -14.62
C PRO A 15 -2.52 5.87 -13.74
N VAL A 16 -3.63 5.74 -12.99
CA VAL A 16 -4.07 6.80 -12.07
C VAL A 16 -3.13 6.89 -10.87
N LEU A 17 -2.75 5.76 -10.27
CA LEU A 17 -1.79 5.77 -9.16
C LEU A 17 -0.45 6.34 -9.59
N HIS A 18 0.06 5.96 -10.75
CA HIS A 18 1.31 6.49 -11.33
C HIS A 18 1.25 8.01 -11.51
N ASP A 19 0.17 8.51 -12.12
CA ASP A 19 -0.05 9.95 -12.29
C ASP A 19 -0.05 10.69 -10.95
N ARG A 20 -0.82 10.19 -9.97
CA ARG A 20 -0.91 10.81 -8.64
C ARG A 20 0.42 10.77 -7.89
N LEU A 21 1.17 9.68 -7.96
CA LEU A 21 2.50 9.58 -7.36
C LEU A 21 3.49 10.54 -8.03
N THR A 22 3.47 10.63 -9.36
CA THR A 22 4.37 11.50 -10.13
C THR A 22 4.13 12.98 -9.82
N ASN A 23 2.87 13.38 -9.63
CA ASN A 23 2.47 14.75 -9.35
C ASN A 23 2.43 15.10 -7.86
N ALA A 24 2.68 14.15 -6.96
CA ALA A 24 2.73 14.37 -5.52
C ALA A 24 3.80 15.41 -5.15
N ARG A 25 3.49 16.30 -4.19
CA ARG A 25 4.33 17.44 -3.83
C ARG A 25 4.77 17.48 -2.39
N ARG A 26 4.10 16.76 -1.48
CA ARG A 26 4.33 16.85 -0.03
C ARG A 26 4.52 15.51 0.63
N ARG A 27 3.57 14.58 0.44
CA ARG A 27 3.56 13.32 1.17
C ARG A 27 2.85 12.19 0.43
N VAL A 28 3.28 10.97 0.75
CA VAL A 28 2.62 9.73 0.35
C VAL A 28 2.55 8.80 1.56
N TYR A 29 1.34 8.51 2.05
CA TYR A 29 1.11 7.58 3.15
C TYR A 29 0.31 6.38 2.65
N VAL A 30 0.76 5.19 2.99
CA VAL A 30 0.19 3.94 2.47
C VAL A 30 -0.04 2.94 3.59
N SER A 31 -1.23 2.36 3.66
CA SER A 31 -1.56 1.19 4.47
C SER A 31 -1.94 0.06 3.53
N MET A 32 -1.14 -1.03 3.50
CA MET A 32 -1.24 -2.03 2.44
C MET A 32 -1.13 -3.46 2.96
N PHE A 33 -2.10 -4.29 2.56
CA PHE A 33 -2.07 -5.72 2.88
C PHE A 33 -0.94 -6.44 2.15
N LEU A 34 -0.82 -6.24 0.83
CA LEU A 34 0.20 -6.90 0.02
C LEU A 34 0.90 -5.93 -0.92
N PHE A 35 2.22 -5.85 -0.81
CA PHE A 35 3.08 -5.22 -1.78
C PHE A 35 4.10 -6.22 -2.32
N SER A 36 3.99 -6.58 -3.60
CA SER A 36 4.95 -7.43 -4.28
C SER A 36 5.85 -6.58 -5.19
N PRO A 37 7.14 -6.44 -4.90
CA PRO A 37 8.03 -5.55 -5.65
C PRO A 37 8.51 -6.14 -6.99
N ARG A 38 8.08 -7.36 -7.34
CA ARG A 38 8.44 -7.99 -8.62
C ARG A 38 7.28 -7.94 -9.59
N TRP A 39 7.58 -7.45 -10.77
CA TRP A 39 6.64 -7.29 -11.88
C TRP A 39 7.09 -8.10 -13.08
N TYR A 40 6.14 -8.67 -13.78
CA TYR A 40 6.38 -9.45 -15.00
C TYR A 40 6.22 -8.59 -16.25
N ASP A 41 5.64 -7.41 -16.10
CA ASP A 41 5.46 -6.43 -17.16
C ASP A 41 6.43 -5.26 -16.96
N LYS A 42 7.18 -4.90 -17.99
CA LYS A 42 8.15 -3.79 -17.94
C LYS A 42 7.49 -2.41 -17.90
N THR A 43 6.22 -2.31 -18.29
CA THR A 43 5.48 -1.05 -18.31
C THR A 43 4.94 -0.65 -16.94
N ILE A 44 4.84 -1.60 -16.01
CA ILE A 44 4.37 -1.37 -14.64
C ILE A 44 5.54 -1.54 -13.68
N ASN A 45 5.95 -0.47 -13.03
CA ASN A 45 7.04 -0.52 -12.05
C ASN A 45 6.72 0.32 -10.81
N LEU A 46 5.77 -0.16 -10.00
CA LEU A 46 5.38 0.53 -8.77
C LEU A 46 6.55 0.80 -7.83
N MET A 47 7.52 -0.10 -7.73
CA MET A 47 8.68 0.14 -6.86
C MET A 47 9.50 1.36 -7.34
N ALA A 48 9.63 1.56 -8.65
CA ALA A 48 10.28 2.76 -9.19
C ALA A 48 9.47 4.02 -8.87
N ASP A 49 8.15 3.98 -9.01
CA ASP A 49 7.28 5.13 -8.72
C ASP A 49 7.36 5.54 -7.24
N PHE A 50 7.30 4.58 -6.32
CA PHE A 50 7.46 4.84 -4.89
C PHE A 50 8.88 5.33 -4.55
N THR A 51 9.91 4.77 -5.17
CA THR A 51 11.30 5.23 -5.00
C THR A 51 11.45 6.68 -5.49
N ALA A 52 10.90 7.00 -6.65
CA ALA A 52 10.93 8.36 -7.19
C ALA A 52 10.24 9.38 -6.28
N ALA A 53 9.16 9.00 -5.60
CA ALA A 53 8.49 9.86 -4.63
C ALA A 53 9.43 10.27 -3.47
N SER A 54 10.13 9.31 -2.85
CA SER A 54 11.08 9.60 -1.78
C SER A 54 12.30 10.39 -2.26
N GLN A 55 12.80 10.11 -3.46
CA GLN A 55 13.93 10.85 -4.05
C GLN A 55 13.61 12.32 -4.31
N ARG A 56 12.33 12.68 -4.50
CA ARG A 56 11.89 14.08 -4.57
C ARG A 56 11.77 14.77 -3.20
N GLY A 57 12.10 14.08 -2.10
CA GLY A 57 12.05 14.63 -0.75
C GLY A 57 10.65 14.66 -0.11
N LEU A 58 9.69 13.90 -0.65
CA LEU A 58 8.37 13.79 -0.06
C LEU A 58 8.42 13.02 1.28
N GLN A 59 7.49 13.34 2.17
CA GLN A 59 7.27 12.53 3.39
C GLN A 59 6.61 11.20 3.00
N CYS A 60 7.38 10.13 2.96
CA CYS A 60 6.94 8.81 2.52
C CYS A 60 6.84 7.85 3.69
N ARG A 61 5.62 7.31 3.95
CA ARG A 61 5.35 6.34 5.02
C ARG A 61 4.52 5.18 4.53
N MET A 62 4.88 3.98 4.95
CA MET A 62 4.14 2.77 4.59
C MET A 62 3.95 1.85 5.79
N ILE A 63 2.72 1.35 5.96
CA ILE A 63 2.40 0.24 6.86
C ILE A 63 2.13 -0.98 6.01
N LEU A 64 2.86 -2.07 6.24
CA LEU A 64 2.67 -3.35 5.57
C LEU A 64 2.11 -4.37 6.55
N SER A 65 1.27 -5.27 6.05
CA SER A 65 0.81 -6.42 6.83
C SER A 65 1.96 -7.39 7.10
N ALA A 66 2.07 -7.85 8.35
CA ALA A 66 2.96 -8.95 8.74
C ALA A 66 2.39 -10.33 8.37
N ALA A 67 1.17 -10.40 7.81
CA ALA A 67 0.57 -11.67 7.41
C ALA A 67 1.57 -12.53 6.62
N PRO A 68 1.66 -13.84 6.89
CA PRO A 68 2.66 -14.74 6.31
C PRO A 68 2.36 -15.08 4.84
N ILE A 69 2.19 -14.03 4.04
CA ILE A 69 1.93 -14.18 2.60
C ILE A 69 3.22 -14.68 1.95
N LYS A 70 3.14 -15.85 1.36
CA LYS A 70 4.23 -16.45 0.60
C LYS A 70 3.85 -16.61 -0.85
N ILE A 71 4.74 -16.26 -1.76
CA ILE A 71 4.66 -16.57 -3.19
C ILE A 71 5.86 -17.48 -3.51
N GLY A 72 5.64 -18.78 -3.51
CA GLY A 72 6.71 -19.77 -3.50
C GLY A 72 7.56 -19.64 -2.22
N LYS A 73 8.88 -19.46 -2.38
CA LYS A 73 9.81 -19.25 -1.25
C LYS A 73 9.93 -17.77 -0.82
N ARG A 74 9.19 -16.86 -1.46
CA ARG A 74 9.33 -15.41 -1.26
C ARG A 74 8.35 -14.91 -0.22
N ARG A 75 8.77 -13.84 0.47
CA ARG A 75 7.96 -13.03 1.38
C ARG A 75 7.85 -11.61 0.81
N PRO A 76 6.86 -11.33 -0.06
CA PRO A 76 6.82 -10.09 -0.85
C PRO A 76 6.80 -8.82 0.01
N ASN A 77 6.03 -8.76 1.09
CA ASN A 77 5.99 -7.59 1.97
C ASN A 77 7.35 -7.31 2.64
N GLN A 78 8.09 -8.35 3.03
CA GLN A 78 9.43 -8.20 3.60
C GLN A 78 10.43 -7.68 2.57
N GLU A 79 10.35 -8.19 1.33
CA GLU A 79 11.17 -7.71 0.21
C GLU A 79 10.83 -6.25 -0.13
N ALA A 80 9.54 -5.89 -0.15
CA ALA A 80 9.10 -4.52 -0.38
C ALA A 80 9.57 -3.57 0.73
N ALA A 81 9.41 -3.95 1.99
CA ALA A 81 9.85 -3.16 3.14
C ALA A 81 11.35 -2.82 3.04
N GLN A 82 12.19 -3.81 2.76
CA GLN A 82 13.64 -3.58 2.63
C GLN A 82 13.98 -2.61 1.51
N ARG A 83 13.32 -2.74 0.34
CA ARG A 83 13.56 -1.84 -0.79
C ARG A 83 13.09 -0.42 -0.50
N LEU A 84 11.95 -0.26 0.15
CA LEU A 84 11.42 1.03 0.55
C LEU A 84 12.29 1.72 1.59
N LEU A 85 12.76 0.99 2.61
CA LEU A 85 13.71 1.52 3.59
C LEU A 85 14.99 2.03 2.91
N ASN A 86 15.54 1.24 1.99
CA ASN A 86 16.74 1.63 1.22
C ASN A 86 16.48 2.86 0.33
N ALA A 87 15.24 3.09 -0.08
CA ALA A 87 14.81 4.27 -0.84
C ALA A 87 14.47 5.49 0.06
N GLY A 88 14.60 5.38 1.39
CA GLY A 88 14.35 6.49 2.32
C GLY A 88 12.91 6.59 2.83
N TRP A 89 12.06 5.58 2.62
CA TRP A 89 10.74 5.49 3.21
C TRP A 89 10.82 5.16 4.70
N GLN A 90 9.90 5.71 5.47
CA GLN A 90 9.60 5.16 6.80
C GLN A 90 8.62 4.00 6.64
N VAL A 91 9.00 2.82 7.11
CA VAL A 91 8.17 1.62 6.98
C VAL A 91 7.89 1.05 8.36
N LYS A 92 6.65 0.66 8.60
CA LYS A 92 6.22 -0.11 9.76
C LYS A 92 5.48 -1.37 9.33
N VAL A 93 5.40 -2.32 10.25
CA VAL A 93 4.77 -3.62 10.01
C VAL A 93 3.66 -3.83 11.03
N MET A 94 2.47 -4.14 10.55
CA MET A 94 1.32 -4.45 11.39
C MET A 94 1.19 -5.96 11.54
N GLY A 95 1.45 -6.45 12.74
CA GLY A 95 1.25 -7.84 13.16
C GLY A 95 0.26 -7.95 14.32
N GLY A 96 0.12 -9.15 14.88
CA GLY A 96 -0.74 -9.44 16.03
C GLY A 96 -2.03 -10.17 15.65
N ASN A 97 -3.02 -10.13 16.53
CA ASN A 97 -4.27 -10.93 16.41
C ASN A 97 -5.23 -10.41 15.32
N ARG A 98 -4.98 -9.26 14.73
CA ARG A 98 -5.79 -8.69 13.64
C ARG A 98 -4.91 -8.43 12.44
N THR A 99 -5.30 -8.99 11.30
CA THR A 99 -4.61 -8.77 10.03
C THR A 99 -4.91 -7.37 9.50
N LEU A 100 -3.86 -6.62 9.14
CA LEU A 100 -4.01 -5.43 8.33
C LEU A 100 -4.44 -5.85 6.92
N HIS A 101 -5.70 -5.61 6.55
CA HIS A 101 -6.23 -5.94 5.23
C HIS A 101 -6.60 -4.71 4.41
N GLU A 102 -6.12 -3.54 4.84
CA GLU A 102 -6.35 -2.25 4.18
C GLU A 102 -5.59 -2.15 2.85
N LYS A 103 -6.14 -1.43 1.89
CA LYS A 103 -5.52 -0.96 0.67
C LYS A 103 -5.87 0.51 0.57
N LEU A 104 -5.08 1.33 1.25
CA LEU A 104 -5.28 2.77 1.39
C LEU A 104 -4.00 3.49 0.97
N ILE A 105 -4.16 4.48 0.09
CA ILE A 105 -3.08 5.37 -0.34
C ILE A 105 -3.56 6.80 -0.21
N LEU A 106 -2.83 7.61 0.53
CA LEU A 106 -3.06 9.03 0.74
C LEU A 106 -1.94 9.82 0.07
N ILE A 107 -2.30 10.72 -0.82
CA ILE A 107 -1.33 11.57 -1.52
C ILE A 107 -1.68 13.03 -1.26
N ASP A 108 -0.71 13.76 -0.78
CA ASP A 108 -0.84 15.14 -0.33
C ASP A 108 -1.98 15.32 0.67
N HIS A 109 -2.82 16.34 0.52
CA HIS A 109 -3.89 16.64 1.48
C HIS A 109 -5.29 16.39 0.93
N ALA A 110 -5.42 15.95 -0.32
CA ALA A 110 -6.72 15.79 -0.97
C ALA A 110 -6.95 14.40 -1.57
N THR A 111 -5.92 13.75 -2.13
CA THR A 111 -6.10 12.48 -2.82
C THR A 111 -6.22 11.32 -1.86
N VAL A 112 -7.28 10.53 -2.00
CA VAL A 112 -7.51 9.26 -1.29
C VAL A 112 -7.77 8.16 -2.32
N ILE A 113 -6.95 7.11 -2.31
CA ILE A 113 -7.18 5.91 -3.14
C ILE A 113 -7.37 4.73 -2.19
N PHE A 114 -8.49 4.02 -2.33
CA PHE A 114 -8.76 2.81 -1.57
C PHE A 114 -9.67 1.85 -2.33
N GLY A 115 -9.67 0.58 -1.93
CA GLY A 115 -10.51 -0.46 -2.54
C GLY A 115 -9.93 -1.86 -2.41
N CYS A 116 -9.99 -2.65 -3.48
CA CYS A 116 -9.55 -4.05 -3.47
C CYS A 116 -8.08 -4.23 -3.90
N HIS A 117 -7.54 -3.33 -4.74
CA HIS A 117 -6.23 -3.51 -5.36
C HIS A 117 -5.09 -3.58 -4.33
N ASN A 118 -4.40 -4.70 -4.33
CA ASN A 118 -3.08 -4.79 -3.73
C ASN A 118 -2.01 -4.19 -4.67
N LEU A 119 -0.88 -3.80 -4.12
CA LEU A 119 0.28 -3.39 -4.91
C LEU A 119 1.02 -4.65 -5.43
N ALA A 120 0.34 -5.42 -6.27
CA ALA A 120 0.82 -6.68 -6.82
C ALA A 120 0.37 -6.84 -8.28
N TRP A 121 1.24 -7.43 -9.11
CA TRP A 121 0.96 -7.60 -10.53
C TRP A 121 -0.35 -8.35 -10.80
N THR A 122 -0.61 -9.41 -10.06
CA THR A 122 -1.85 -10.18 -10.20
C THR A 122 -3.10 -9.36 -9.92
N SER A 123 -3.04 -8.49 -8.91
CA SER A 123 -4.15 -7.60 -8.55
C SER A 123 -4.42 -6.55 -9.64
N ILE A 124 -3.38 -6.07 -10.32
CA ILE A 124 -3.52 -5.02 -11.34
C ILE A 124 -3.82 -5.58 -12.73
N SER A 125 -3.33 -6.81 -13.05
CA SER A 125 -3.34 -7.29 -14.44
C SER A 125 -4.05 -8.62 -14.65
N LYS A 126 -4.56 -9.27 -13.59
CA LYS A 126 -5.13 -10.63 -13.70
C LYS A 126 -6.46 -10.80 -12.99
N ASN A 127 -6.69 -10.06 -11.91
CA ASN A 127 -7.91 -10.17 -11.13
C ASN A 127 -8.95 -9.14 -11.62
N PHE A 128 -10.22 -9.41 -11.36
CA PHE A 128 -11.24 -8.36 -11.34
C PHE A 128 -11.17 -7.64 -10.00
N GLU A 129 -10.77 -6.39 -10.02
CA GLU A 129 -10.57 -5.56 -8.83
C GLU A 129 -11.28 -4.21 -9.02
N LEU A 130 -11.70 -3.59 -7.93
CA LEU A 130 -12.29 -2.27 -7.97
C LEU A 130 -11.74 -1.42 -6.83
N SER A 131 -11.20 -0.26 -7.19
CA SER A 131 -10.81 0.79 -6.25
C SER A 131 -11.42 2.12 -6.65
N THR A 132 -11.25 3.12 -5.81
CA THR A 132 -11.66 4.50 -6.07
C THR A 132 -10.50 5.44 -5.85
N CYS A 133 -10.45 6.51 -6.64
CA CYS A 133 -9.65 7.69 -6.38
C CYS A 133 -10.61 8.86 -6.11
N ILE A 134 -10.43 9.54 -5.01
CA ILE A 134 -11.29 10.66 -4.58
C ILE A 134 -10.40 11.84 -4.25
N GLU A 135 -10.75 13.02 -4.79
CA GLU A 135 -10.13 14.29 -4.44
C GLU A 135 -11.04 15.03 -3.45
N ASP A 136 -10.73 14.89 -2.16
CA ASP A 136 -11.51 15.49 -1.06
C ASP A 136 -10.62 15.64 0.19
N GLU A 137 -10.44 16.89 0.66
CA GLU A 137 -9.58 17.19 1.80
C GLU A 137 -10.14 16.67 3.13
N ASP A 138 -11.47 16.67 3.30
CA ASP A 138 -12.10 16.20 4.52
C ASP A 138 -12.01 14.69 4.64
N LEU A 139 -12.25 13.96 3.56
CA LEU A 139 -12.05 12.51 3.51
C LEU A 139 -10.58 12.16 3.72
N ASN A 140 -9.65 12.89 3.08
CA ASN A 140 -8.22 12.66 3.26
C ASN A 140 -7.81 12.85 4.73
N ARG A 141 -8.31 13.89 5.42
CA ARG A 141 -8.05 14.15 6.84
C ARG A 141 -8.59 13.01 7.73
N GLN A 142 -9.80 12.52 7.46
CA GLN A 142 -10.37 11.38 8.19
C GLN A 142 -9.54 10.10 7.99
N ALA A 143 -9.17 9.80 6.74
CA ALA A 143 -8.36 8.64 6.39
C ALA A 143 -6.92 8.75 6.96
N GLU A 144 -6.37 9.95 7.00
CA GLU A 144 -5.08 10.22 7.64
C GLU A 144 -5.13 9.97 9.15
N ALA A 145 -6.19 10.39 9.83
CA ALA A 145 -6.37 10.10 11.26
C ALA A 145 -6.38 8.58 11.53
N LEU A 146 -7.06 7.82 10.65
CA LEU A 146 -7.04 6.36 10.71
C LEU A 146 -5.63 5.79 10.46
N PHE A 147 -4.92 6.29 9.45
CA PHE A 147 -3.54 5.90 9.17
C PHE A 147 -2.64 6.10 10.39
N TRP A 148 -2.74 7.24 11.08
CA TRP A 148 -1.93 7.51 12.28
C TRP A 148 -2.29 6.61 13.46
N GLN A 149 -3.55 6.22 13.61
CA GLN A 149 -3.92 5.20 14.61
C GLN A 149 -3.22 3.86 14.30
N ARG A 150 -3.21 3.42 13.04
CA ARG A 150 -2.50 2.21 12.60
C ARG A 150 -0.99 2.35 12.78
N TRP A 151 -0.44 3.51 12.43
CA TRP A 151 1.00 3.80 12.58
C TRP A 151 1.50 3.67 14.02
N LYS A 152 0.70 4.09 15.00
CA LYS A 152 1.02 3.95 16.42
C LYS A 152 1.02 2.49 16.90
N LEU A 153 0.17 1.64 16.31
CA LEU A 153 0.06 0.23 16.65
C LEU A 153 1.10 -0.64 15.94
N ALA A 154 1.61 -0.19 14.81
CA ALA A 154 2.59 -0.92 14.00
C ALA A 154 4.00 -0.81 14.58
N GLY A 155 4.77 -1.88 14.49
CA GLY A 155 6.17 -1.96 14.91
C GLY A 155 7.15 -1.73 13.76
N ASP A 156 8.43 -1.57 14.12
CA ASP A 156 9.49 -1.47 13.13
C ASP A 156 9.74 -2.82 12.43
N PRO A 157 10.14 -2.84 11.16
CA PRO A 157 10.37 -4.06 10.38
C PRO A 157 11.67 -4.76 10.77
N GLY A 158 11.70 -5.33 11.99
CA GLY A 158 12.81 -6.18 12.46
C GLY A 158 12.66 -7.63 11.98
N PRO A 159 13.69 -8.49 12.20
CA PRO A 159 13.64 -9.90 11.81
C PRO A 159 12.40 -10.63 12.33
N ASN A 160 11.99 -10.37 13.57
CA ASN A 160 10.87 -11.02 14.25
C ASN A 160 9.51 -10.38 13.90
N ALA A 161 9.46 -9.22 13.27
CA ALA A 161 8.21 -8.55 12.92
C ALA A 161 7.35 -9.38 11.94
N TRP A 162 7.96 -10.29 11.20
CA TRP A 162 7.34 -11.15 10.19
C TRP A 162 7.02 -12.57 10.72
N GLU A 163 7.40 -12.87 11.95
CA GLU A 163 7.22 -14.17 12.58
C GLU A 163 6.06 -14.18 13.59
N LEU A 164 5.63 -12.99 14.02
CA LEU A 164 4.63 -12.79 15.08
C LEU A 164 3.18 -13.05 14.66
N VAL A 165 2.95 -13.49 13.45
CA VAL A 165 1.61 -13.90 13.03
C VAL A 165 1.52 -15.42 13.15
N THR A 166 0.92 -15.89 14.22
CA THR A 166 0.35 -17.24 14.24
C THR A 166 -0.53 -17.36 13.00
N PRO A 167 -0.42 -18.46 12.22
CA PRO A 167 -1.35 -18.70 11.13
C PRO A 167 -2.76 -18.62 11.75
N LEU A 168 -3.55 -17.65 11.35
CA LEU A 168 -4.97 -17.73 11.57
C LEU A 168 -5.39 -18.97 10.80
N ASP A 169 -5.82 -20.02 11.52
CA ASP A 169 -6.66 -21.06 10.98
C ASP A 169 -7.98 -20.38 10.56
N LEU A 170 -7.94 -19.68 9.45
CA LEU A 170 -9.14 -19.22 8.79
C LEU A 170 -9.76 -20.49 8.21
N PRO A 171 -10.95 -20.92 8.67
CA PRO A 171 -11.68 -21.92 7.95
C PRO A 171 -11.86 -21.37 6.53
N PHE A 172 -11.31 -22.07 5.54
CA PHE A 172 -11.66 -21.85 4.16
C PHE A 172 -13.17 -22.03 4.07
N VAL A 173 -13.90 -20.94 3.98
CA VAL A 173 -15.28 -20.98 3.52
C VAL A 173 -15.14 -21.15 2.01
N ALA A 174 -15.39 -22.39 1.56
CA ALA A 174 -15.45 -22.77 0.17
C ALA A 174 -16.62 -22.05 -0.53
#